data_dd9689244cf23675ae448ebea2dfb2de
#
_entry.id   dd9689244cf23675ae448ebea2dfb2de
#
_cell.length_a   1.000
_cell.length_b   1.000
_cell.length_c   1.000
_cell.angle_alpha   90.00
_cell.angle_beta   90.00
_cell.angle_gamma   90.00
#
_symmetry.space_group_name_H-M   'P 1'
#
loop_
_entity.id
_entity.type
_entity.pdbx_description
1 polymer ?
#
loop_
_entity_poly.entity_id
_entity_poly.type
_entity_poly.pdbx_seq_one_letter_code
_entity_poly.pdbx_strand_id
1 'polypeptide(L)'
;LKWSEKADEEGHERYVLIIAYMIGLATGLHLLNLLTLPFVALVIYFRKYKFEWKSFGITMVITAVVFFIIHNVIIKGMPKIADAIGVFSTGLLIIAVFGAMVWAVLNQKKLMSVALTSTVLVLIGYSTYALIFIRSNQDPGIDENDPETVEAFISYLEREQYGDVGILPRRFNGVPPIHEVVGYPEGPGRSFSSSQKRTYSRHESSKQWDYFWDYQIRKMYNRYFLWQFAGRG
;
A
#
# COMPACT_ATOMS: atom_id res chain seq x y z
N LEU A 1 -11.60 -1.00 -18.67
CA LEU A 1 -12.30 -0.65 -19.92
C LEU A 1 -13.27 -1.74 -20.35
N LYS A 2 -12.85 -3.00 -20.58
CA LYS A 2 -13.75 -4.11 -20.99
C LYS A 2 -14.95 -4.31 -20.07
N TRP A 3 -14.75 -4.21 -18.75
CA TRP A 3 -15.85 -4.23 -17.79
C TRP A 3 -16.83 -3.08 -18.04
N SER A 4 -16.33 -1.87 -18.30
CA SER A 4 -17.16 -0.69 -18.52
C SER A 4 -18.01 -0.80 -19.79
N GLU A 5 -17.49 -1.43 -20.84
CA GLU A 5 -18.22 -1.70 -22.08
C GLU A 5 -19.35 -2.71 -21.86
N LYS A 6 -19.14 -3.68 -21.00
CA LYS A 6 -20.02 -4.83 -20.77
C LYS A 6 -20.76 -4.82 -19.42
N ALA A 7 -20.77 -3.67 -18.75
CA ALA A 7 -21.32 -3.54 -17.39
C ALA A 7 -22.84 -3.82 -17.29
N ASP A 8 -23.55 -3.75 -18.41
CA ASP A 8 -24.99 -4.00 -18.50
C ASP A 8 -25.32 -5.43 -19.00
N GLU A 9 -24.30 -6.23 -19.37
CA GLU A 9 -24.47 -7.62 -19.80
C GLU A 9 -24.49 -8.57 -18.58
N GLU A 10 -25.18 -9.71 -18.68
CA GLU A 10 -25.08 -10.77 -17.67
C GLU A 10 -23.66 -11.33 -17.61
N GLY A 11 -23.19 -11.61 -16.37
CA GLY A 11 -21.86 -12.16 -16.14
C GLY A 11 -20.73 -11.14 -16.27
N HIS A 12 -21.02 -9.83 -16.27
CA HIS A 12 -20.01 -8.77 -16.26
C HIS A 12 -19.07 -8.85 -15.06
N GLU A 13 -19.46 -9.51 -13.97
CA GLU A 13 -18.67 -9.73 -12.76
C GLU A 13 -17.35 -10.48 -13.05
N ARG A 14 -17.30 -11.31 -14.09
CA ARG A 14 -16.08 -12.01 -14.53
C ARG A 14 -14.90 -11.07 -14.76
N TYR A 15 -15.15 -9.86 -15.27
CA TYR A 15 -14.08 -8.88 -15.47
C TYR A 15 -13.57 -8.29 -14.16
N VAL A 16 -14.44 -8.14 -13.15
CA VAL A 16 -14.03 -7.72 -11.80
C VAL A 16 -13.17 -8.81 -11.18
N LEU A 17 -13.51 -10.08 -11.36
CA LEU A 17 -12.72 -11.20 -10.87
C LEU A 17 -11.34 -11.27 -11.54
N ILE A 18 -11.26 -11.05 -12.86
CA ILE A 18 -9.97 -10.95 -13.57
C ILE A 18 -9.14 -9.79 -13.02
N ILE A 19 -9.76 -8.62 -12.80
CA ILE A 19 -9.07 -7.45 -12.23
C ILE A 19 -8.53 -7.80 -10.83
N ALA A 20 -9.30 -8.48 -9.98
CA ALA A 20 -8.87 -8.90 -8.66
C ALA A 20 -7.64 -9.83 -8.73
N TYR A 21 -7.67 -10.82 -9.62
CA TYR A 21 -6.53 -11.71 -9.86
C TYR A 21 -5.28 -10.95 -10.34
N MET A 22 -5.45 -10.06 -11.31
CA MET A 22 -4.36 -9.22 -11.84
C MET A 22 -3.78 -8.28 -10.78
N ILE A 23 -4.61 -7.74 -9.88
CA ILE A 23 -4.14 -6.94 -8.74
C ILE A 23 -3.28 -7.80 -7.82
N GLY A 24 -3.70 -9.03 -7.51
CA GLY A 24 -2.92 -9.96 -6.71
C GLY A 24 -1.55 -10.25 -7.32
N LEU A 25 -1.51 -10.63 -8.61
CA LEU A 25 -0.27 -10.86 -9.36
C LEU A 25 0.63 -9.63 -9.40
N ALA A 26 0.07 -8.48 -9.77
CA ALA A 26 0.81 -7.24 -9.92
C ALA A 26 1.38 -6.75 -8.58
N THR A 27 0.68 -6.98 -7.47
CA THR A 27 1.14 -6.65 -6.13
C THR A 27 2.33 -7.51 -5.72
N GLY A 28 2.36 -8.79 -6.15
CA GLY A 28 3.52 -9.68 -5.97
C GLY A 28 4.77 -9.19 -6.71
N LEU A 29 4.63 -8.34 -7.74
CA LEU A 29 5.76 -7.71 -8.44
C LEU A 29 6.11 -6.35 -7.85
N HIS A 30 5.10 -5.51 -7.60
CA HIS A 30 5.30 -4.16 -7.09
C HIS A 30 4.10 -3.65 -6.30
N LEU A 31 4.31 -3.31 -5.05
CA LEU A 31 3.25 -2.89 -4.11
C LEU A 31 2.46 -1.65 -4.57
N LEU A 32 3.10 -0.75 -5.33
CA LEU A 32 2.45 0.45 -5.90
C LEU A 32 1.30 0.12 -6.85
N ASN A 33 1.21 -1.11 -7.37
CA ASN A 33 0.10 -1.52 -8.22
C ASN A 33 -1.26 -1.47 -7.50
N LEU A 34 -1.28 -1.48 -6.16
CA LEU A 34 -2.49 -1.25 -5.38
C LEU A 34 -3.12 0.13 -5.60
N LEU A 35 -2.34 1.12 -6.04
CA LEU A 35 -2.86 2.45 -6.39
C LEU A 35 -3.79 2.43 -7.60
N THR A 36 -3.89 1.32 -8.33
CA THR A 36 -4.90 1.14 -9.38
C THR A 36 -6.32 0.96 -8.81
N LEU A 37 -6.47 0.57 -7.53
CA LEU A 37 -7.80 0.37 -6.90
C LEU A 37 -8.67 1.63 -6.94
N PRO A 38 -8.21 2.82 -6.54
CA PRO A 38 -8.98 4.04 -6.69
C PRO A 38 -9.41 4.32 -8.13
N PHE A 39 -8.53 4.06 -9.09
CA PHE A 39 -8.86 4.22 -10.51
C PHE A 39 -9.98 3.26 -10.95
N VAL A 40 -9.89 1.99 -10.58
CA VAL A 40 -10.93 0.98 -10.88
C VAL A 40 -12.26 1.39 -10.24
N ALA A 41 -12.23 1.84 -8.98
CA ALA A 41 -13.43 2.31 -8.29
C ALA A 41 -14.07 3.52 -8.98
N LEU A 42 -13.27 4.47 -9.45
CA LEU A 42 -13.76 5.62 -10.21
C LEU A 42 -14.41 5.19 -11.54
N VAL A 43 -13.80 4.27 -12.28
CA VAL A 43 -14.38 3.73 -13.52
C VAL A 43 -15.74 3.07 -13.25
N ILE A 44 -15.84 2.29 -12.16
CA ILE A 44 -17.11 1.66 -11.75
C ILE A 44 -18.13 2.70 -11.35
N TYR A 45 -17.74 3.69 -10.56
CA TYR A 45 -18.63 4.74 -10.09
C TYR A 45 -19.22 5.55 -11.26
N PHE A 46 -18.39 6.13 -12.10
CA PHE A 46 -18.83 6.97 -13.21
C PHE A 46 -19.58 6.20 -14.32
N ARG A 47 -19.40 4.87 -14.38
CA ARG A 47 -20.17 4.02 -15.31
C ARG A 47 -21.58 3.70 -14.80
N LYS A 48 -21.75 3.53 -13.48
CA LYS A 48 -23.01 3.09 -12.88
C LYS A 48 -23.83 4.20 -12.23
N TYR A 49 -23.20 5.30 -11.82
CA TYR A 49 -23.85 6.35 -11.04
C TYR A 49 -23.63 7.72 -11.67
N LYS A 50 -24.63 8.61 -11.52
CA LYS A 50 -24.43 10.05 -11.74
C LYS A 50 -23.63 10.62 -10.58
N PHE A 51 -22.79 11.61 -10.86
CA PHE A 51 -21.97 12.25 -9.84
C PHE A 51 -22.83 12.93 -8.78
N GLU A 52 -22.62 12.54 -7.55
CA GLU A 52 -23.18 13.12 -6.35
C GLU A 52 -22.13 13.03 -5.24
N TRP A 53 -21.88 14.14 -4.55
CA TRP A 53 -20.82 14.22 -3.54
C TRP A 53 -20.93 13.15 -2.44
N LYS A 54 -22.17 12.82 -2.01
CA LYS A 54 -22.41 11.81 -0.98
C LYS A 54 -22.05 10.40 -1.46
N SER A 55 -22.56 10.00 -2.61
CA SER A 55 -22.30 8.65 -3.16
C SER A 55 -20.83 8.52 -3.61
N PHE A 56 -20.24 9.58 -4.13
CA PHE A 56 -18.81 9.63 -4.45
C PHE A 56 -17.96 9.45 -3.18
N GLY A 57 -18.26 10.18 -2.11
CA GLY A 57 -17.57 10.04 -0.82
C GLY A 57 -17.66 8.63 -0.25
N ILE A 58 -18.86 8.02 -0.28
CA ILE A 58 -19.06 6.62 0.15
C ILE A 58 -18.19 5.68 -0.68
N THR A 59 -18.15 5.85 -2.01
CA THR A 59 -17.33 5.02 -2.90
C THR A 59 -15.84 5.14 -2.57
N MET A 60 -15.36 6.34 -2.28
CA MET A 60 -13.96 6.56 -1.88
C MET A 60 -13.64 5.92 -0.53
N VAL A 61 -14.54 6.01 0.44
CA VAL A 61 -14.38 5.33 1.74
C VAL A 61 -14.34 3.82 1.58
N ILE A 62 -15.27 3.23 0.81
CA ILE A 62 -15.26 1.79 0.52
C ILE A 62 -13.95 1.39 -0.14
N THR A 63 -13.48 2.16 -1.11
CA THR A 63 -12.21 1.91 -1.80
C THR A 63 -11.02 1.96 -0.86
N ALA A 64 -10.99 2.93 0.05
CA ALA A 64 -9.96 3.04 1.08
C ALA A 64 -9.97 1.84 2.04
N VAL A 65 -11.15 1.37 2.44
CA VAL A 65 -11.31 0.16 3.27
C VAL A 65 -10.81 -1.08 2.53
N VAL A 66 -11.19 -1.26 1.27
CA VAL A 66 -10.71 -2.38 0.44
C VAL A 66 -9.18 -2.32 0.28
N PHE A 67 -8.64 -1.15 0.00
CA PHE A 67 -7.19 -0.93 -0.07
C PHE A 67 -6.51 -1.32 1.25
N PHE A 68 -7.04 -0.85 2.38
CA PHE A 68 -6.52 -1.17 3.71
C PHE A 68 -6.55 -2.68 3.99
N ILE A 69 -7.64 -3.36 3.65
CA ILE A 69 -7.75 -4.82 3.83
C ILE A 69 -6.70 -5.54 2.99
N ILE A 70 -6.59 -5.22 1.71
CA ILE A 70 -5.60 -5.88 0.84
C ILE A 70 -4.18 -5.62 1.34
N HIS A 71 -3.84 -4.36 1.63
CA HIS A 71 -2.49 -3.99 2.04
C HIS A 71 -2.10 -4.54 3.42
N ASN A 72 -2.96 -4.33 4.45
CA ASN A 72 -2.58 -4.63 5.83
C ASN A 72 -2.99 -6.02 6.30
N VAL A 73 -4.10 -6.58 5.77
CA VAL A 73 -4.57 -7.90 6.20
C VAL A 73 -4.02 -9.00 5.29
N ILE A 74 -4.07 -8.81 3.96
CA ILE A 74 -3.59 -9.84 3.03
C ILE A 74 -2.07 -9.76 2.92
N ILE A 75 -1.51 -8.64 2.49
CA ILE A 75 -0.09 -8.57 2.12
C ILE A 75 0.81 -8.61 3.35
N LYS A 76 0.62 -7.68 4.30
CA LYS A 76 1.43 -7.63 5.52
C LYS A 76 0.95 -8.58 6.61
N GLY A 77 -0.36 -8.83 6.67
CA GLY A 77 -0.99 -9.61 7.73
C GLY A 77 -0.77 -11.11 7.58
N MET A 78 -0.82 -11.65 6.37
CA MET A 78 -0.67 -13.10 6.17
C MET A 78 0.63 -13.68 6.73
N PRO A 79 1.82 -13.11 6.44
CA PRO A 79 3.06 -13.57 7.06
C PRO A 79 3.06 -13.42 8.59
N LYS A 80 2.55 -12.30 9.13
CA LYS A 80 2.44 -12.08 10.59
C LYS A 80 1.48 -13.07 11.26
N ILE A 81 0.40 -13.44 10.59
CA ILE A 81 -0.50 -14.48 11.06
C ILE A 81 0.22 -15.84 11.04
N ALA A 82 0.97 -16.12 9.97
CA ALA A 82 1.75 -17.37 9.88
C ALA A 82 2.82 -17.46 10.98
N ASP A 83 3.44 -16.34 11.35
CA ASP A 83 4.37 -16.25 12.47
C ASP A 83 3.66 -16.49 13.83
N ALA A 84 2.52 -15.84 14.04
CA ALA A 84 1.80 -15.86 15.33
C ALA A 84 1.12 -17.19 15.65
N ILE A 85 0.46 -17.84 14.66
CA ILE A 85 -0.34 -19.05 14.86
C ILE A 85 0.19 -20.28 14.13
N GLY A 86 1.30 -20.13 13.41
CA GLY A 86 1.94 -21.16 12.60
C GLY A 86 1.38 -21.28 11.20
N VAL A 87 2.23 -21.75 10.28
CA VAL A 87 1.91 -21.89 8.85
C VAL A 87 0.73 -22.85 8.61
N PHE A 88 0.63 -23.93 9.39
CA PHE A 88 -0.48 -24.90 9.27
C PHE A 88 -1.83 -24.25 9.60
N SER A 89 -1.92 -23.52 10.71
CA SER A 89 -3.16 -22.82 11.12
C SER A 89 -3.55 -21.74 10.12
N THR A 90 -2.57 -21.04 9.56
CA THR A 90 -2.79 -20.06 8.49
C THR A 90 -3.35 -20.74 7.23
N GLY A 91 -2.83 -21.91 6.88
CA GLY A 91 -3.38 -22.73 5.80
C GLY A 91 -4.85 -23.09 6.01
N LEU A 92 -5.23 -23.46 7.24
CA LEU A 92 -6.63 -23.74 7.59
C LEU A 92 -7.53 -22.49 7.44
N LEU A 93 -7.02 -21.31 7.78
CA LEU A 93 -7.76 -20.05 7.55
C LEU A 93 -8.00 -19.80 6.06
N ILE A 94 -7.01 -20.03 5.21
CA ILE A 94 -7.15 -19.89 3.75
C ILE A 94 -8.20 -20.89 3.23
N ILE A 95 -8.16 -22.13 3.69
CA ILE A 95 -9.16 -23.16 3.35
C ILE A 95 -10.55 -22.74 3.81
N ALA A 96 -10.68 -22.13 5.00
CA ALA A 96 -11.96 -21.63 5.50
C ALA A 96 -12.52 -20.49 4.62
N VAL A 97 -11.68 -19.56 4.17
CA VAL A 97 -12.07 -18.50 3.22
C VAL A 97 -12.51 -19.11 1.88
N PHE A 98 -11.81 -20.13 1.40
CA PHE A 98 -12.20 -20.85 0.18
C PHE A 98 -13.54 -21.58 0.38
N GLY A 99 -13.74 -22.25 1.51
CA GLY A 99 -15.01 -22.90 1.88
C GLY A 99 -16.17 -21.89 1.95
N ALA A 100 -15.94 -20.72 2.55
CA ALA A 100 -16.92 -19.64 2.58
C ALA A 100 -17.26 -19.11 1.17
N MET A 101 -16.27 -19.01 0.29
CA MET A 101 -16.47 -18.67 -1.12
C MET A 101 -17.39 -19.69 -1.81
N VAL A 102 -17.07 -20.99 -1.69
CA VAL A 102 -17.90 -22.08 -2.27
C VAL A 102 -19.31 -22.03 -1.70
N TRP A 103 -19.45 -21.88 -0.40
CA TRP A 103 -20.76 -21.75 0.25
C TRP A 103 -21.57 -20.57 -0.31
N ALA A 104 -20.94 -19.39 -0.47
CA ALA A 104 -21.61 -18.20 -0.99
C ALA A 104 -22.05 -18.38 -2.46
N VAL A 105 -21.25 -19.08 -3.27
CA VAL A 105 -21.59 -19.41 -4.66
C VAL A 105 -22.78 -20.38 -4.69
N LEU A 106 -22.74 -21.48 -3.93
CA LEU A 106 -23.80 -22.47 -3.89
C LEU A 106 -25.14 -21.91 -3.39
N ASN A 107 -25.08 -20.96 -2.44
CA ASN A 107 -26.28 -20.29 -1.90
C ASN A 107 -26.68 -19.03 -2.70
N GLN A 108 -26.11 -18.81 -3.88
CA GLN A 108 -26.43 -17.72 -4.80
C GLN A 108 -26.40 -16.31 -4.15
N LYS A 109 -25.53 -16.12 -3.17
CA LYS A 109 -25.30 -14.84 -2.49
C LYS A 109 -24.41 -13.94 -3.37
N LYS A 110 -24.97 -13.34 -4.41
CA LYS A 110 -24.25 -12.67 -5.50
C LYS A 110 -23.13 -11.75 -5.03
N LEU A 111 -23.42 -10.77 -4.15
CA LEU A 111 -22.43 -9.82 -3.66
C LEU A 111 -21.32 -10.51 -2.86
N MET A 112 -21.67 -11.41 -1.96
CA MET A 112 -20.72 -12.16 -1.12
C MET A 112 -19.89 -13.11 -1.97
N SER A 113 -20.48 -13.76 -2.96
CA SER A 113 -19.77 -14.63 -3.91
C SER A 113 -18.70 -13.85 -4.68
N VAL A 114 -19.05 -12.70 -5.26
CA VAL A 114 -18.07 -11.87 -5.98
C VAL A 114 -16.98 -11.37 -5.03
N ALA A 115 -17.33 -10.91 -3.83
CA ALA A 115 -16.35 -10.42 -2.87
C ALA A 115 -15.37 -11.52 -2.41
N LEU A 116 -15.89 -12.68 -1.98
CA LEU A 116 -15.03 -13.79 -1.53
C LEU A 116 -14.22 -14.39 -2.68
N THR A 117 -14.80 -14.53 -3.88
CA THR A 117 -14.04 -15.00 -5.05
C THR A 117 -12.94 -14.02 -5.41
N SER A 118 -13.21 -12.70 -5.37
CA SER A 118 -12.18 -11.68 -5.58
C SER A 118 -11.06 -11.80 -4.55
N THR A 119 -11.40 -11.99 -3.27
CA THR A 119 -10.42 -12.18 -2.20
C THR A 119 -9.54 -13.41 -2.44
N VAL A 120 -10.15 -14.57 -2.78
CA VAL A 120 -9.42 -15.80 -3.12
C VAL A 120 -8.52 -15.58 -4.33
N LEU A 121 -8.98 -14.88 -5.35
CA LEU A 121 -8.18 -14.59 -6.55
C LEU A 121 -7.01 -13.64 -6.26
N VAL A 122 -7.19 -12.64 -5.39
CA VAL A 122 -6.09 -11.81 -4.89
C VAL A 122 -5.07 -12.66 -4.14
N LEU A 123 -5.51 -13.57 -3.25
CA LEU A 123 -4.63 -14.48 -2.52
C LEU A 123 -3.85 -15.40 -3.46
N ILE A 124 -4.51 -15.98 -4.46
CA ILE A 124 -3.86 -16.83 -5.47
C ILE A 124 -2.83 -16.01 -6.27
N GLY A 125 -3.21 -14.82 -6.74
CA GLY A 125 -2.27 -13.94 -7.46
C GLY A 125 -1.08 -13.55 -6.60
N TYR A 126 -1.32 -13.15 -5.36
CA TYR A 126 -0.27 -12.75 -4.41
C TYR A 126 0.59 -13.93 -3.94
N SER A 127 0.09 -15.17 -3.98
CA SER A 127 0.87 -16.35 -3.57
C SER A 127 2.16 -16.54 -4.38
N THR A 128 2.26 -15.91 -5.55
CA THR A 128 3.52 -15.87 -6.32
C THR A 128 4.66 -15.21 -5.54
N TYR A 129 4.34 -14.34 -4.58
CA TYR A 129 5.32 -13.74 -3.69
C TYR A 129 5.98 -14.76 -2.74
N ALA A 130 5.29 -15.86 -2.41
CA ALA A 130 5.87 -16.95 -1.65
C ALA A 130 7.04 -17.63 -2.37
N LEU A 131 7.17 -17.46 -3.69
CA LEU A 131 8.32 -17.96 -4.45
C LEU A 131 9.63 -17.33 -3.97
N ILE A 132 9.62 -16.11 -3.44
CA ILE A 132 10.80 -15.45 -2.86
C ILE A 132 11.27 -16.28 -1.65
N PHE A 133 10.35 -16.57 -0.72
CA PHE A 133 10.62 -17.40 0.46
C PHE A 133 11.11 -18.81 0.09
N ILE A 134 10.42 -19.48 -0.84
CA ILE A 134 10.79 -20.82 -1.31
C ILE A 134 12.15 -20.80 -1.99
N ARG A 135 12.46 -19.76 -2.76
CA ARG A 135 13.71 -19.64 -3.50
C ARG A 135 14.88 -19.32 -2.58
N SER A 136 14.69 -18.47 -1.58
CA SER A 136 15.70 -18.16 -0.57
C SER A 136 16.15 -19.44 0.15
N ASN A 137 15.21 -20.29 0.58
CA ASN A 137 15.52 -21.57 1.21
C ASN A 137 16.26 -22.59 0.31
N GLN A 138 16.64 -22.22 -0.91
CA GLN A 138 17.43 -23.03 -1.84
C GLN A 138 18.86 -22.49 -2.05
N ASP A 139 19.30 -21.56 -1.22
CA ASP A 139 20.63 -20.92 -1.27
C ASP A 139 21.00 -20.45 -2.70
N PRO A 140 20.21 -19.57 -3.36
CA PRO A 140 20.55 -19.10 -4.69
C PRO A 140 21.79 -18.22 -4.63
N GLY A 141 22.57 -18.18 -5.72
CA GLY A 141 23.80 -17.38 -5.79
C GLY A 141 23.60 -15.85 -5.62
N ILE A 142 22.36 -15.36 -5.72
CA ILE A 142 21.94 -13.99 -5.36
C ILE A 142 20.70 -14.14 -4.50
N ASP A 143 20.84 -13.82 -3.21
CA ASP A 143 19.75 -13.82 -2.25
C ASP A 143 19.69 -12.51 -1.49
N GLU A 144 18.77 -11.61 -1.90
CA GLU A 144 18.67 -10.30 -1.31
C GLU A 144 17.93 -10.36 0.03
N ASN A 145 18.64 -10.00 1.11
CA ASN A 145 18.17 -9.99 2.51
C ASN A 145 17.82 -11.36 3.10
N ASP A 146 18.15 -12.45 2.43
CA ASP A 146 18.08 -13.82 2.96
C ASP A 146 16.75 -14.13 3.71
N PRO A 147 15.58 -14.05 3.02
CA PRO A 147 14.28 -14.22 3.65
C PRO A 147 13.91 -15.71 3.85
N GLU A 148 14.78 -16.50 4.49
CA GLU A 148 14.59 -17.95 4.71
C GLU A 148 13.64 -18.23 5.87
N THR A 149 13.52 -17.33 6.84
CA THR A 149 12.60 -17.47 7.97
C THR A 149 11.39 -16.57 7.80
N VAL A 150 10.29 -16.88 8.50
CA VAL A 150 9.07 -16.04 8.45
C VAL A 150 9.36 -14.61 8.95
N GLU A 151 10.20 -14.48 9.98
CA GLU A 151 10.63 -13.20 10.53
C GLU A 151 11.45 -12.40 9.51
N ALA A 152 12.47 -13.02 8.88
CA ALA A 152 13.26 -12.39 7.82
C ALA A 152 12.40 -12.01 6.61
N PHE A 153 11.42 -12.84 6.27
CA PHE A 153 10.46 -12.54 5.20
C PHE A 153 9.56 -11.35 5.55
N ILE A 154 9.12 -11.21 6.80
CA ILE A 154 8.36 -10.02 7.26
C ILE A 154 9.24 -8.78 7.15
N SER A 155 10.48 -8.82 7.64
CA SER A 155 11.45 -7.72 7.54
C SER A 155 11.71 -7.31 6.07
N TYR A 156 11.85 -8.30 5.19
CA TYR A 156 11.96 -8.08 3.74
C TYR A 156 10.71 -7.36 3.17
N LEU A 157 9.51 -7.80 3.54
CA LEU A 157 8.24 -7.18 3.11
C LEU A 157 8.06 -5.76 3.65
N GLU A 158 8.47 -5.51 4.87
CA GLU A 158 8.38 -4.19 5.52
C GLU A 158 9.50 -3.25 5.07
N ARG A 159 10.46 -3.76 4.30
CA ARG A 159 11.59 -2.99 3.78
C ARG A 159 12.44 -2.36 4.88
N GLU A 160 12.60 -3.04 6.01
CA GLU A 160 13.33 -2.53 7.18
C GLU A 160 14.79 -2.20 6.86
N GLN A 161 15.40 -2.89 5.88
CA GLN A 161 16.76 -2.61 5.41
C GLN A 161 16.95 -1.18 4.88
N TYR A 162 15.89 -0.51 4.45
CA TYR A 162 15.96 0.88 3.99
C TYR A 162 15.74 1.90 5.10
N GLY A 163 15.49 1.42 6.33
CA GLY A 163 15.22 2.23 7.51
C GLY A 163 13.83 2.87 7.48
N ASP A 164 13.41 3.32 8.65
CA ASP A 164 12.14 4.03 8.81
C ASP A 164 12.29 5.46 8.27
N VAL A 165 11.72 5.70 7.11
CA VAL A 165 11.54 7.05 6.58
C VAL A 165 10.12 7.49 6.90
N GLY A 166 9.95 8.17 8.04
CA GLY A 166 8.68 8.79 8.40
C GLY A 166 8.21 9.76 7.31
N ILE A 167 6.89 9.85 7.13
CA ILE A 167 6.31 10.81 6.19
C ILE A 167 6.61 12.25 6.66
N LEU A 168 6.63 12.47 7.95
CA LEU A 168 6.95 13.74 8.61
C LEU A 168 7.72 13.47 9.93
N PRO A 169 8.72 14.29 10.26
CA PRO A 169 9.33 15.34 9.43
C PRO A 169 10.17 14.74 8.27
N ARG A 170 10.13 15.39 7.11
CA ARG A 170 10.93 14.95 5.96
C ARG A 170 12.39 15.23 6.19
N ARG A 171 13.26 14.27 5.87
CA ARG A 171 14.71 14.43 5.96
C ARG A 171 15.23 15.07 4.67
N PHE A 172 15.83 16.25 4.78
CA PHE A 172 16.51 16.94 3.68
C PHE A 172 17.60 17.87 4.23
N ASN A 173 18.60 18.15 3.39
CA ASN A 173 19.73 19.01 3.74
C ASN A 173 19.30 20.49 3.69
N GLY A 174 18.57 20.96 4.66
CA GLY A 174 18.06 22.34 4.67
C GLY A 174 17.45 22.75 6.01
N VAL A 175 17.37 21.80 6.93
CA VAL A 175 16.99 22.09 8.32
C VAL A 175 18.29 22.15 9.14
N PRO A 176 18.69 23.34 9.59
CA PRO A 176 19.88 23.46 10.42
C PRO A 176 19.65 22.76 11.78
N PRO A 177 20.71 22.29 12.45
CA PRO A 177 20.59 21.70 13.76
C PRO A 177 20.05 22.71 14.78
N ILE A 178 19.39 22.22 15.81
CA ILE A 178 18.66 23.05 16.80
C ILE A 178 19.51 24.18 17.39
N HIS A 179 20.79 23.92 17.67
CA HIS A 179 21.70 24.93 18.24
C HIS A 179 22.02 26.09 17.28
N GLU A 180 21.94 25.88 15.99
CA GLU A 180 22.13 26.96 14.98
C GLU A 180 20.91 27.89 14.92
N VAL A 181 19.71 27.39 15.23
CA VAL A 181 18.48 28.18 15.16
C VAL A 181 18.18 28.90 16.47
N VAL A 182 18.42 28.26 17.61
CA VAL A 182 18.03 28.78 18.93
C VAL A 182 19.19 28.95 19.92
N GLY A 183 20.42 28.78 19.45
CA GLY A 183 21.62 28.81 20.31
C GLY A 183 21.80 27.54 21.15
N TYR A 184 22.93 27.45 21.81
CA TYR A 184 23.19 26.36 22.76
C TYR A 184 22.41 26.56 24.07
N PRO A 185 22.10 25.46 24.80
CA PRO A 185 21.55 25.57 26.16
C PRO A 185 22.50 26.29 27.09
N GLU A 186 21.99 27.15 27.98
CA GLU A 186 22.81 27.85 28.97
C GLU A 186 23.34 26.92 30.03
N GLY A 187 24.66 26.66 30.00
CA GLY A 187 25.40 25.84 30.95
C GLY A 187 25.69 24.40 30.52
N PRO A 188 26.79 23.81 31.02
CA PRO A 188 27.21 22.46 30.66
C PRO A 188 26.21 21.40 31.14
N GLY A 189 25.88 20.46 30.25
CA GLY A 189 24.97 19.35 30.53
C GLY A 189 23.49 19.70 30.57
N ARG A 190 23.09 20.93 30.22
CA ARG A 190 21.67 21.33 30.16
C ARG A 190 21.02 20.96 28.84
N SER A 191 19.77 20.58 28.93
CA SER A 191 18.92 20.35 27.76
C SER A 191 18.28 21.65 27.26
N PHE A 192 17.91 21.70 25.98
CA PHE A 192 17.16 22.82 25.41
C PHE A 192 15.86 23.08 26.16
N SER A 193 15.58 24.34 26.44
CA SER A 193 14.34 24.79 27.11
C SER A 193 13.11 24.52 26.26
N SER A 194 11.94 24.48 26.88
CA SER A 194 10.67 24.28 26.16
C SER A 194 10.40 25.40 25.15
N SER A 195 10.82 26.64 25.43
CA SER A 195 10.73 27.76 24.51
C SER A 195 11.64 27.60 23.29
N GLN A 196 12.88 27.17 23.49
CA GLN A 196 13.84 26.89 22.42
C GLN A 196 13.35 25.75 21.52
N LYS A 197 12.88 24.65 22.10
CA LYS A 197 12.28 23.51 21.36
C LYS A 197 11.07 23.95 20.53
N ARG A 198 10.21 24.81 21.10
CA ARG A 198 9.03 25.32 20.39
C ARG A 198 9.41 26.26 19.23
N THR A 199 10.42 27.10 19.43
CA THR A 199 10.93 27.98 18.37
C THR A 199 11.55 27.18 17.23
N TYR A 200 12.36 26.17 17.56
CA TYR A 200 12.94 25.26 16.57
C TYR A 200 11.88 24.49 15.79
N SER A 201 10.89 23.90 16.47
CA SER A 201 9.80 23.17 15.83
C SER A 201 8.99 24.04 14.84
N ARG A 202 8.80 25.34 15.18
CA ARG A 202 8.15 26.29 14.26
C ARG A 202 9.01 26.57 13.03
N HIS A 203 10.31 26.76 13.21
CA HIS A 203 11.27 26.96 12.12
C HIS A 203 11.34 25.70 11.21
N GLU A 204 11.46 24.55 11.81
CA GLU A 204 11.47 23.25 11.10
C GLU A 204 10.18 23.06 10.30
N SER A 205 9.02 23.35 10.88
CA SER A 205 7.72 23.25 10.18
C SER A 205 7.65 24.18 8.96
N SER A 206 8.15 25.41 9.06
CA SER A 206 8.23 26.32 7.92
C SER A 206 9.09 25.73 6.80
N LYS A 207 10.29 25.24 7.13
CA LYS A 207 11.21 24.61 6.18
C LYS A 207 10.65 23.34 5.54
N GLN A 208 9.83 22.57 6.28
CA GLN A 208 9.11 21.40 5.74
C GLN A 208 8.12 21.80 4.65
N TRP A 209 7.39 22.94 4.83
CA TRP A 209 6.46 23.45 3.82
C TRP A 209 7.16 24.02 2.59
N ASP A 210 8.26 24.77 2.78
CA ASP A 210 9.10 25.28 1.69
C ASP A 210 9.63 24.10 0.85
N TYR A 211 10.16 23.06 1.52
CA TYR A 211 10.64 21.84 0.84
C TYR A 211 9.53 21.10 0.10
N PHE A 212 8.33 21.00 0.69
CA PHE A 212 7.19 20.37 0.04
C PHE A 212 6.79 21.10 -1.25
N TRP A 213 6.57 22.41 -1.18
CA TRP A 213 6.08 23.17 -2.31
C TRP A 213 7.15 23.44 -3.36
N ASP A 214 8.31 23.93 -2.97
CA ASP A 214 9.34 24.35 -3.93
C ASP A 214 10.14 23.18 -4.48
N TYR A 215 10.48 22.20 -3.64
CA TYR A 215 11.27 21.05 -4.11
C TYR A 215 10.40 19.89 -4.58
N GLN A 216 9.52 19.37 -3.74
CA GLN A 216 8.76 18.15 -4.08
C GLN A 216 7.69 18.40 -5.14
N ILE A 217 6.88 19.47 -5.03
CA ILE A 217 5.83 19.75 -6.01
C ILE A 217 6.38 20.49 -7.22
N ARG A 218 6.96 21.66 -7.01
CA ARG A 218 7.37 22.53 -8.12
C ARG A 218 8.52 21.95 -8.93
N LYS A 219 9.60 21.45 -8.28
CA LYS A 219 10.77 20.94 -8.96
C LYS A 219 10.65 19.47 -9.33
N MET A 220 10.29 18.58 -8.40
CA MET A 220 10.31 17.13 -8.65
C MET A 220 9.03 16.67 -9.36
N TYR A 221 7.84 16.88 -8.76
CA TYR A 221 6.59 16.39 -9.33
C TYR A 221 6.32 16.99 -10.71
N ASN A 222 6.35 18.31 -10.85
CA ASN A 222 6.09 18.96 -12.14
C ASN A 222 7.10 18.55 -13.21
N ARG A 223 8.38 18.40 -12.84
CA ARG A 223 9.41 17.93 -13.77
C ARG A 223 9.11 16.53 -14.27
N TYR A 224 8.80 15.58 -13.37
CA TYR A 224 8.47 14.21 -13.78
C TYR A 224 7.15 14.12 -14.53
N PHE A 225 6.14 14.89 -14.13
CA PHE A 225 4.87 14.98 -14.85
C PHE A 225 5.06 15.52 -16.27
N LEU A 226 5.75 16.63 -16.42
CA LEU A 226 5.98 17.24 -17.73
C LEU A 226 6.84 16.36 -18.65
N TRP A 227 7.79 15.62 -18.10
CA TRP A 227 8.59 14.69 -18.90
C TRP A 227 7.80 13.62 -19.62
N GLN A 228 6.63 13.25 -19.10
CA GLN A 228 5.75 12.28 -19.75
C GLN A 228 5.06 12.86 -20.99
N PHE A 229 4.88 14.18 -21.05
CA PHE A 229 4.12 14.86 -22.10
C PHE A 229 4.98 15.75 -23.01
N ALA A 230 6.00 16.37 -22.49
CA ALA A 230 6.82 17.32 -23.24
C ALA A 230 8.04 16.72 -23.96
N GLY A 231 8.28 15.43 -23.76
CA GLY A 231 9.50 14.78 -24.25
C GLY A 231 10.78 15.21 -23.52
N ARG A 232 11.82 14.46 -23.73
CA ARG A 232 13.17 14.85 -23.28
C ARG A 232 13.84 15.55 -24.45
N GLY A 233 13.91 16.88 -24.39
CA GLY A 233 14.77 17.65 -25.24
C GLY A 233 16.22 17.50 -24.82
#